data_e6e6462687ffcbe2c1bff29bd40d800a
#
_entry.id   e6e6462687ffcbe2c1bff29bd40d800a
#
_cell.length_a   1.000
_cell.length_b   1.000
_cell.length_c   1.000
_cell.angle_alpha   90.00
_cell.angle_beta   90.00
_cell.angle_gamma   90.00
#
_symmetry.space_group_name_H-M   'P 1'
#
loop_
_entity.id
_entity.type
_entity.pdbx_description
1 polymer ?
#
loop_
_entity_poly.entity_id
_entity_poly.type
_entity_poly.pdbx_seq_one_letter_code
_entity_poly.pdbx_strand_id
1 'polypeptide(L)'
;MTNNGPFRFESVRNGRWNEPGVLIGRTEAVAAARQALTAEPLDDDTFWRAVLVLTHADELDLARRHWIGATGVSRDVHDLLGGRIMLLRGDPRAAVRLLSRSVRPRLRVVATAWLALALTETGEHGRAHSVLEAERAPDSAELHFARGRLLLAEGHSAAALDEFLECGRLLGTCGVVNPAVLPWRSWAALAAVDQGDLVLARICADKDLVAARRWGAPRAIGLALHASALARGGDDVLLEEAITFLGRTSEAFRARHDLAQLLLARGEVERARRHARHLRSCPQWTRAADALTSRLSRNDGESALSARERRIALLARAGRSNREIAAELGLTLRTVEFHLTRVYRKMGVAGRPGLRRAFVPTA
;
A
#
# COMPACT_ATOMS: atom_id res chain seq x y z
N MET A 1 35.25 -30.45 5.97
CA MET A 1 35.42 -28.98 6.06
C MET A 1 34.09 -28.37 5.83
N THR A 2 33.35 -28.10 6.91
CA THR A 2 31.97 -27.56 6.89
C THR A 2 32.06 -26.06 6.66
N ASN A 3 31.62 -25.63 5.49
CA ASN A 3 31.57 -24.21 5.12
C ASN A 3 30.31 -23.56 5.78
N ASN A 4 30.44 -23.19 7.06
CA ASN A 4 29.47 -22.41 7.81
C ASN A 4 29.58 -20.93 7.43
N GLY A 5 29.35 -20.61 6.16
CA GLY A 5 29.19 -19.22 5.72
C GLY A 5 27.85 -18.64 6.22
N PRO A 6 27.78 -17.32 6.48
CA PRO A 6 26.54 -16.68 6.92
C PRO A 6 25.44 -16.93 5.88
N PHE A 7 24.21 -17.06 6.36
CA PHE A 7 23.00 -17.17 5.53
C PHE A 7 23.07 -16.18 4.36
N ARG A 8 23.50 -16.64 3.20
CA ARG A 8 23.51 -15.79 2.02
C ARG A 8 22.09 -15.75 1.46
N PHE A 9 21.37 -14.70 1.76
CA PHE A 9 20.10 -14.33 1.14
C PHE A 9 20.16 -14.31 -0.41
N GLU A 10 21.35 -14.32 -0.96
CA GLU A 10 21.65 -14.11 -2.38
C GLU A 10 21.04 -15.16 -3.31
N SER A 11 20.95 -16.41 -2.91
CA SER A 11 20.44 -17.47 -3.80
C SER A 11 18.94 -17.49 -3.99
N VAL A 12 18.16 -16.99 -3.00
CA VAL A 12 16.69 -16.91 -3.07
C VAL A 12 16.23 -15.63 -3.77
N ARG A 13 17.02 -14.56 -3.68
CA ARG A 13 16.71 -13.23 -4.20
C ARG A 13 16.59 -13.16 -5.73
N ASN A 14 17.30 -14.00 -6.45
CA ASN A 14 17.39 -13.94 -7.93
C ASN A 14 16.57 -15.02 -8.64
N GLY A 15 15.78 -15.83 -7.94
CA GLY A 15 15.17 -17.01 -8.54
C GLY A 15 16.20 -18.10 -8.90
N ARG A 16 17.41 -18.02 -8.32
CA ARG A 16 18.48 -19.01 -8.54
C ARG A 16 18.45 -20.03 -7.42
N TRP A 17 18.07 -21.26 -7.73
CA TRP A 17 18.35 -22.42 -6.92
C TRP A 17 19.68 -23.02 -7.36
N ASN A 18 20.69 -22.93 -6.51
CA ASN A 18 21.96 -23.67 -6.49
C ASN A 18 22.95 -23.50 -7.64
N GLU A 19 22.73 -22.74 -8.71
CA GLU A 19 23.76 -22.56 -9.75
C GLU A 19 23.91 -21.09 -10.22
N PRO A 20 25.15 -20.57 -10.34
CA PRO A 20 25.39 -19.26 -10.90
C PRO A 20 25.04 -19.26 -12.40
N GLY A 21 24.03 -18.54 -12.82
CA GLY A 21 23.77 -18.29 -14.25
C GLY A 21 22.40 -18.65 -14.79
N VAL A 22 21.57 -19.45 -14.11
CA VAL A 22 20.23 -19.83 -14.59
C VAL A 22 19.15 -18.96 -13.97
N LEU A 23 18.45 -18.18 -14.79
CA LEU A 23 17.19 -17.49 -14.41
C LEU A 23 16.08 -18.53 -14.44
N ILE A 24 15.71 -19.05 -13.26
CA ILE A 24 14.58 -19.97 -13.11
C ILE A 24 13.30 -19.14 -13.17
N GLY A 25 12.31 -19.56 -13.97
CA GLY A 25 10.98 -18.98 -14.01
C GLY A 25 10.18 -19.27 -12.74
N ARG A 26 9.09 -18.51 -12.49
CA ARG A 26 8.21 -18.70 -11.31
C ARG A 26 7.75 -20.14 -11.14
N THR A 27 7.29 -20.78 -12.21
CA THR A 27 6.78 -22.16 -12.19
C THR A 27 7.84 -23.16 -11.77
N GLU A 28 9.05 -23.05 -12.30
CA GLU A 28 10.19 -23.90 -11.95
C GLU A 28 10.62 -23.66 -10.51
N ALA A 29 10.68 -22.40 -10.06
CA ALA A 29 11.00 -22.06 -8.67
C ALA A 29 9.98 -22.66 -7.68
N VAL A 30 8.69 -22.60 -7.99
CA VAL A 30 7.63 -23.20 -7.17
C VAL A 30 7.77 -24.73 -7.15
N ALA A 31 8.06 -25.36 -8.30
CA ALA A 31 8.25 -26.81 -8.36
C ALA A 31 9.46 -27.25 -7.50
N ALA A 32 10.59 -26.54 -7.62
CA ALA A 32 11.79 -26.81 -6.82
C ALA A 32 11.54 -26.60 -5.31
N ALA A 33 10.83 -25.53 -4.93
CA ALA A 33 10.45 -25.29 -3.54
C ALA A 33 9.56 -26.42 -2.98
N ARG A 34 8.58 -26.88 -3.75
CA ARG A 34 7.74 -28.02 -3.37
C ARG A 34 8.54 -29.30 -3.17
N GLN A 35 9.45 -29.60 -4.08
CA GLN A 35 10.34 -30.76 -3.97
C GLN A 35 11.22 -30.65 -2.72
N ALA A 36 11.83 -29.48 -2.47
CA ALA A 36 12.67 -29.28 -1.28
C ALA A 36 11.89 -29.49 0.04
N LEU A 37 10.61 -29.13 0.07
CA LEU A 37 9.75 -29.28 1.26
C LEU A 37 9.27 -30.75 1.49
N THR A 38 9.60 -31.68 0.62
CA THR A 38 9.36 -33.12 0.82
C THR A 38 10.59 -33.86 1.37
N ALA A 39 11.73 -33.15 1.55
CA ALA A 39 12.97 -33.75 2.08
C ALA A 39 12.79 -34.16 3.56
N GLU A 40 13.37 -35.30 3.94
CA GLU A 40 13.43 -35.79 5.32
C GLU A 40 14.85 -36.19 5.67
N PRO A 41 15.45 -35.62 6.74
CA PRO A 41 14.91 -34.58 7.62
C PRO A 41 14.90 -33.20 6.95
N LEU A 42 13.88 -32.38 7.26
CA LEU A 42 13.78 -31.00 6.79
C LEU A 42 14.53 -30.07 7.74
N ASP A 43 15.63 -29.48 7.27
CA ASP A 43 16.42 -28.50 8.05
C ASP A 43 15.87 -27.07 7.92
N ASP A 44 16.28 -26.22 8.88
CA ASP A 44 15.86 -24.80 8.95
C ASP A 44 16.17 -24.03 7.67
N ASP A 45 17.30 -24.25 7.02
CA ASP A 45 17.76 -23.50 5.86
C ASP A 45 16.93 -23.87 4.62
N THR A 46 16.73 -25.14 4.39
CA THR A 46 15.91 -25.67 3.31
C THR A 46 14.46 -25.20 3.46
N PHE A 47 13.90 -25.30 4.66
CA PHE A 47 12.56 -24.83 4.95
C PHE A 47 12.41 -23.31 4.73
N TRP A 48 13.35 -22.52 5.27
CA TRP A 48 13.39 -21.08 5.10
C TRP A 48 13.38 -20.67 3.63
N ARG A 49 14.30 -21.22 2.83
CA ARG A 49 14.44 -20.89 1.41
C ARG A 49 13.19 -21.27 0.62
N ALA A 50 12.70 -22.49 0.81
CA ALA A 50 11.57 -23.00 0.06
C ALA A 50 10.29 -22.19 0.36
N VAL A 51 10.00 -21.89 1.62
CA VAL A 51 8.83 -21.09 2.00
C VAL A 51 8.96 -19.64 1.49
N LEU A 52 10.17 -19.03 1.53
CA LEU A 52 10.38 -17.70 0.94
C LEU A 52 10.11 -17.68 -0.56
N VAL A 53 10.58 -18.69 -1.30
CA VAL A 53 10.27 -18.81 -2.75
C VAL A 53 8.78 -18.86 -2.99
N LEU A 54 8.03 -19.65 -2.21
CA LEU A 54 6.59 -19.70 -2.32
C LEU A 54 5.94 -18.34 -2.03
N THR A 55 6.45 -17.58 -1.04
CA THR A 55 5.93 -16.23 -0.77
C THR A 55 6.26 -15.23 -1.89
N HIS A 56 7.44 -15.31 -2.51
CA HIS A 56 7.82 -14.47 -3.64
C HIS A 56 7.07 -14.85 -4.93
N ALA A 57 6.65 -16.10 -5.03
CA ALA A 57 5.81 -16.59 -6.13
C ALA A 57 4.32 -16.29 -5.94
N ASP A 58 3.96 -15.69 -4.79
CA ASP A 58 2.57 -15.43 -4.37
C ASP A 58 1.73 -16.71 -4.18
N GLU A 59 2.40 -17.84 -3.89
CA GLU A 59 1.79 -19.13 -3.55
C GLU A 59 1.50 -19.21 -2.03
N LEU A 60 0.77 -18.21 -1.52
CA LEU A 60 0.60 -18.01 -0.08
C LEU A 60 -0.20 -19.11 0.61
N ASP A 61 -1.15 -19.77 -0.07
CA ASP A 61 -1.89 -20.89 0.50
C ASP A 61 -1.02 -22.14 0.59
N LEU A 62 -0.15 -22.34 -0.39
CA LEU A 62 0.82 -23.43 -0.38
C LEU A 62 1.87 -23.19 0.72
N ALA A 63 2.44 -22.00 0.80
CA ALA A 63 3.36 -21.60 1.86
C ALA A 63 2.75 -21.84 3.26
N ARG A 64 1.49 -21.43 3.45
CA ARG A 64 0.78 -21.60 4.71
C ARG A 64 0.56 -23.07 5.06
N ARG A 65 0.20 -23.93 4.11
CA ARG A 65 0.03 -25.38 4.35
C ARG A 65 1.32 -26.02 4.84
N HIS A 66 2.46 -25.74 4.17
CA HIS A 66 3.76 -26.26 4.61
C HIS A 66 4.20 -25.66 5.96
N TRP A 67 3.94 -24.37 6.21
CA TRP A 67 4.22 -23.74 7.48
C TRP A 67 3.46 -24.41 8.65
N ILE A 68 2.16 -24.68 8.50
CA ILE A 68 1.34 -25.32 9.54
C ILE A 68 1.78 -26.76 9.78
N GLY A 69 2.14 -27.51 8.73
CA GLY A 69 2.54 -28.90 8.81
C GLY A 69 4.02 -29.13 9.16
N ALA A 70 4.81 -28.04 9.33
CA ALA A 70 6.25 -28.18 9.55
C ALA A 70 6.57 -28.81 10.91
N THR A 71 7.38 -29.85 10.89
CA THR A 71 7.94 -30.52 12.07
C THR A 71 9.48 -30.49 12.00
N GLY A 72 10.14 -30.44 13.14
CA GLY A 72 11.62 -30.42 13.20
C GLY A 72 12.29 -29.09 12.87
N VAL A 73 11.52 -28.08 12.48
CA VAL A 73 12.01 -26.71 12.20
C VAL A 73 12.10 -25.90 13.51
N SER A 74 13.15 -25.13 13.67
CA SER A 74 13.32 -24.27 14.86
C SER A 74 12.20 -23.23 14.96
N ARG A 75 11.83 -22.91 16.20
CA ARG A 75 10.71 -22.04 16.50
C ARG A 75 10.86 -20.63 15.92
N ASP A 76 12.05 -20.06 15.93
CA ASP A 76 12.30 -18.72 15.40
C ASP A 76 12.14 -18.65 13.87
N VAL A 77 12.61 -19.67 13.13
CA VAL A 77 12.37 -19.79 11.70
C VAL A 77 10.88 -19.96 11.40
N HIS A 78 10.22 -20.84 12.15
CA HIS A 78 8.79 -21.05 12.02
C HIS A 78 7.97 -19.78 12.30
N ASP A 79 8.25 -19.07 13.40
CA ASP A 79 7.53 -17.85 13.77
C ASP A 79 7.76 -16.71 12.76
N LEU A 80 8.99 -16.54 12.25
CA LEU A 80 9.31 -15.52 11.25
C LEU A 80 8.58 -15.77 9.93
N LEU A 81 8.65 -16.98 9.40
CA LEU A 81 7.97 -17.33 8.16
C LEU A 81 6.45 -17.24 8.31
N GLY A 82 5.92 -17.68 9.44
CA GLY A 82 4.51 -17.49 9.77
C GLY A 82 4.11 -16.02 9.77
N GLY A 83 4.90 -15.17 10.42
CA GLY A 83 4.68 -13.71 10.43
C GLY A 83 4.72 -13.11 9.02
N ARG A 84 5.67 -13.50 8.18
CA ARG A 84 5.75 -13.09 6.78
C ARG A 84 4.52 -13.51 5.99
N ILE A 85 4.10 -14.77 6.12
CA ILE A 85 2.91 -15.29 5.44
C ILE A 85 1.65 -14.52 5.89
N MET A 86 1.47 -14.29 7.20
CA MET A 86 0.31 -13.54 7.72
C MET A 86 0.30 -12.11 7.19
N LEU A 87 1.45 -11.42 7.17
CA LEU A 87 1.57 -10.07 6.64
C LEU A 87 1.14 -10.01 5.16
N LEU A 88 1.66 -10.90 4.33
CA LEU A 88 1.34 -10.97 2.91
C LEU A 88 -0.13 -11.35 2.64
N ARG A 89 -0.76 -12.10 3.54
CA ARG A 89 -2.18 -12.45 3.48
C ARG A 89 -3.11 -11.34 3.99
N GLY A 90 -2.56 -10.19 4.42
CA GLY A 90 -3.34 -9.07 4.92
C GLY A 90 -3.82 -9.21 6.37
N ASP A 91 -3.17 -10.06 7.17
CA ASP A 91 -3.37 -10.13 8.63
C ASP A 91 -2.12 -9.61 9.39
N PRO A 92 -1.90 -8.29 9.40
CA PRO A 92 -0.73 -7.71 10.05
C PRO A 92 -0.76 -7.89 11.58
N ARG A 93 -1.95 -8.02 12.20
CA ARG A 93 -2.04 -8.27 13.64
C ARG A 93 -1.52 -9.66 14.01
N ALA A 94 -1.85 -10.69 13.23
CA ALA A 94 -1.25 -12.01 13.42
C ALA A 94 0.25 -11.98 13.14
N ALA A 95 0.69 -11.24 12.13
CA ALA A 95 2.11 -11.04 11.83
C ALA A 95 2.85 -10.41 13.01
N VAL A 96 2.35 -9.31 13.61
CA VAL A 96 2.95 -8.68 14.80
C VAL A 96 3.12 -9.69 15.94
N ARG A 97 2.10 -10.51 16.23
CA ARG A 97 2.19 -11.50 17.32
C ARG A 97 3.31 -12.53 17.11
N LEU A 98 3.56 -12.95 15.88
CA LEU A 98 4.62 -13.90 15.55
C LEU A 98 6.00 -13.24 15.49
N LEU A 99 6.10 -12.08 14.85
CA LEU A 99 7.35 -11.35 14.62
C LEU A 99 7.90 -10.68 15.89
N SER A 100 7.07 -10.45 16.90
CA SER A 100 7.52 -9.88 18.19
C SER A 100 8.24 -10.89 19.10
N ARG A 101 8.36 -12.13 18.67
CA ARG A 101 9.05 -13.17 19.45
C ARG A 101 10.57 -13.05 19.28
N SER A 102 11.32 -13.53 20.30
CA SER A 102 12.77 -13.52 20.24
C SER A 102 13.29 -14.43 19.13
N VAL A 103 14.31 -13.95 18.44
CA VAL A 103 14.97 -14.67 17.34
C VAL A 103 16.49 -14.72 17.53
N ARG A 104 17.15 -15.69 16.91
CA ARG A 104 18.61 -15.79 16.86
C ARG A 104 19.22 -14.54 16.20
N PRO A 105 20.43 -14.11 16.62
CA PRO A 105 21.07 -12.88 16.10
C PRO A 105 21.13 -12.79 14.58
N ARG A 106 21.36 -13.92 13.88
CA ARG A 106 21.44 -13.98 12.42
C ARG A 106 20.13 -13.62 11.68
N LEU A 107 18.99 -13.77 12.35
CA LEU A 107 17.65 -13.49 11.79
C LEU A 107 17.10 -12.13 12.23
N ARG A 108 17.81 -11.45 13.15
CA ARG A 108 17.31 -10.23 13.81
C ARG A 108 16.97 -9.13 12.82
N VAL A 109 17.84 -8.83 11.86
CA VAL A 109 17.62 -7.77 10.86
C VAL A 109 16.32 -7.98 10.09
N VAL A 110 16.11 -9.19 9.60
CA VAL A 110 14.89 -9.55 8.86
C VAL A 110 13.66 -9.51 9.76
N ALA A 111 13.78 -10.02 10.99
CA ALA A 111 12.71 -9.97 11.97
C ALA A 111 12.30 -8.53 12.30
N THR A 112 13.28 -7.66 12.53
CA THR A 112 13.09 -6.22 12.76
C THR A 112 12.38 -5.55 11.58
N ALA A 113 12.85 -5.79 10.35
CA ALA A 113 12.26 -5.20 9.16
C ALA A 113 10.80 -5.67 8.94
N TRP A 114 10.53 -6.96 9.06
CA TRP A 114 9.18 -7.51 8.90
C TRP A 114 8.23 -7.09 10.02
N LEU A 115 8.74 -7.00 11.27
CA LEU A 115 7.95 -6.48 12.39
C LEU A 115 7.59 -5.00 12.18
N ALA A 116 8.54 -4.19 11.75
CA ALA A 116 8.29 -2.78 11.44
C ALA A 116 7.24 -2.62 10.34
N LEU A 117 7.31 -3.43 9.26
CA LEU A 117 6.29 -3.45 8.21
C LEU A 117 4.92 -3.83 8.77
N ALA A 118 4.83 -4.85 9.62
CA ALA A 118 3.57 -5.28 10.21
C ALA A 118 2.99 -4.21 11.16
N LEU A 119 3.83 -3.54 11.96
CA LEU A 119 3.45 -2.43 12.82
C LEU A 119 2.97 -1.22 12.00
N THR A 120 3.64 -0.91 10.90
CA THR A 120 3.19 0.14 9.96
C THR A 120 1.80 -0.17 9.42
N GLU A 121 1.56 -1.40 9.00
CA GLU A 121 0.25 -1.84 8.50
C GLU A 121 -0.84 -1.85 9.59
N THR A 122 -0.51 -1.99 10.87
CA THR A 122 -1.48 -1.85 11.97
C THR A 122 -1.69 -0.41 12.41
N GLY A 123 -0.90 0.55 11.90
CA GLY A 123 -0.93 1.96 12.29
C GLY A 123 -0.17 2.25 13.60
N GLU A 124 0.63 1.30 14.09
CA GLU A 124 1.43 1.43 15.31
C GLU A 124 2.80 2.06 15.02
N HIS A 125 2.79 3.24 14.38
CA HIS A 125 3.98 3.90 13.82
C HIS A 125 5.05 4.17 14.89
N GLY A 126 4.68 4.65 16.07
CA GLY A 126 5.63 4.89 17.17
C GLY A 126 6.39 3.62 17.60
N ARG A 127 5.72 2.46 17.61
CA ARG A 127 6.40 1.18 17.86
C ARG A 127 7.27 0.75 16.71
N ALA A 128 6.85 1.02 15.47
CA ALA A 128 7.67 0.72 14.29
C ALA A 128 8.99 1.53 14.31
N HIS A 129 8.95 2.83 14.66
CA HIS A 129 10.15 3.64 14.89
C HIS A 129 11.04 3.03 15.97
N SER A 130 10.48 2.75 17.14
CA SER A 130 11.28 2.19 18.27
C SER A 130 11.99 0.89 17.90
N VAL A 131 11.33 0.01 17.12
CA VAL A 131 11.93 -1.26 16.68
C VAL A 131 13.06 -1.03 15.67
N LEU A 132 12.89 -0.09 14.73
CA LEU A 132 13.90 0.24 13.73
C LEU A 132 15.11 0.96 14.34
N GLU A 133 14.90 1.86 15.31
CA GLU A 133 15.95 2.59 16.01
C GLU A 133 16.76 1.71 16.97
N ALA A 134 16.14 0.69 17.54
CA ALA A 134 16.82 -0.28 18.39
C ALA A 134 17.76 -1.23 17.62
N GLU A 135 17.58 -1.35 16.31
CA GLU A 135 18.44 -2.19 15.48
C GLU A 135 19.79 -1.53 15.24
N ARG A 136 20.85 -2.23 15.65
CA ARG A 136 22.26 -1.77 15.57
C ARG A 136 23.03 -2.41 14.43
N ALA A 137 22.38 -3.29 13.64
CA ALA A 137 23.03 -3.93 12.52
C ALA A 137 23.38 -2.92 11.41
N PRO A 138 24.37 -3.26 10.56
CA PRO A 138 24.64 -2.49 9.35
C PRO A 138 23.39 -2.33 8.49
N ASP A 139 23.34 -1.25 7.73
CA ASP A 139 22.24 -0.98 6.81
C ASP A 139 21.99 -2.15 5.86
N SER A 140 20.71 -2.50 5.72
CA SER A 140 20.26 -3.57 4.83
C SER A 140 19.10 -3.10 3.96
N ALA A 141 18.94 -3.73 2.81
CA ALA A 141 17.84 -3.41 1.91
C ALA A 141 16.47 -3.57 2.60
N GLU A 142 16.35 -4.56 3.49
CA GLU A 142 15.12 -4.82 4.25
C GLU A 142 14.79 -3.70 5.24
N LEU A 143 15.79 -3.17 5.95
CA LEU A 143 15.60 -2.07 6.89
C LEU A 143 15.26 -0.77 6.16
N HIS A 144 15.96 -0.44 5.08
CA HIS A 144 15.65 0.71 4.24
C HIS A 144 14.23 0.61 3.67
N PHE A 145 13.84 -0.57 3.16
CA PHE A 145 12.50 -0.79 2.68
C PHE A 145 11.45 -0.59 3.78
N ALA A 146 11.68 -1.08 4.99
CA ALA A 146 10.76 -0.92 6.11
C ALA A 146 10.66 0.54 6.57
N ARG A 147 11.79 1.28 6.65
CA ARG A 147 11.80 2.73 6.95
C ARG A 147 11.03 3.52 5.89
N GLY A 148 11.30 3.27 4.60
CA GLY A 148 10.59 3.92 3.51
C GLY A 148 9.08 3.69 3.56
N ARG A 149 8.63 2.47 3.89
CA ARG A 149 7.21 2.15 4.06
C ARG A 149 6.58 2.90 5.24
N LEU A 150 7.29 3.00 6.36
CA LEU A 150 6.84 3.74 7.54
C LEU A 150 6.72 5.24 7.23
N LEU A 151 7.78 5.84 6.70
CA LEU A 151 7.82 7.26 6.33
C LEU A 151 6.71 7.63 5.33
N LEU A 152 6.48 6.78 4.32
CA LEU A 152 5.41 6.99 3.37
C LEU A 152 4.02 6.90 4.01
N ALA A 153 3.82 6.02 4.99
CA ALA A 153 2.57 5.91 5.73
C ALA A 153 2.30 7.14 6.62
N GLU A 154 3.36 7.85 7.02
CA GLU A 154 3.29 9.10 7.79
C GLU A 154 3.20 10.36 6.90
N GLY A 155 3.29 10.20 5.57
CA GLY A 155 3.23 11.30 4.62
C GLY A 155 4.58 11.99 4.36
N HIS A 156 5.69 11.41 4.82
CA HIS A 156 7.06 11.92 4.60
C HIS A 156 7.63 11.37 3.28
N SER A 157 6.97 11.70 2.16
CA SER A 157 7.23 11.07 0.86
C SER A 157 8.65 11.30 0.34
N ALA A 158 9.29 12.46 0.62
CA ALA A 158 10.67 12.74 0.20
C ALA A 158 11.66 11.78 0.90
N ALA A 159 11.60 11.71 2.23
CA ALA A 159 12.47 10.82 2.99
C ALA A 159 12.19 9.33 2.67
N ALA A 160 10.92 8.98 2.41
CA ALA A 160 10.55 7.63 1.98
C ALA A 160 11.17 7.28 0.61
N LEU A 161 11.21 8.22 -0.32
CA LEU A 161 11.84 8.03 -1.63
C LEU A 161 13.33 7.73 -1.49
N ASP A 162 14.06 8.50 -0.66
CA ASP A 162 15.48 8.29 -0.40
C ASP A 162 15.74 6.89 0.16
N GLU A 163 14.93 6.44 1.10
CA GLU A 163 15.02 5.09 1.69
C GLU A 163 14.77 3.99 0.65
N PHE A 164 13.78 4.15 -0.25
CA PHE A 164 13.54 3.18 -1.31
C PHE A 164 14.66 3.16 -2.35
N LEU A 165 15.25 4.29 -2.70
CA LEU A 165 16.38 4.36 -3.62
C LEU A 165 17.63 3.68 -3.04
N GLU A 166 17.90 3.89 -1.74
CA GLU A 166 19.00 3.22 -1.06
C GLU A 166 18.76 1.70 -0.96
N CYS A 167 17.53 1.27 -0.63
CA CYS A 167 17.15 -0.15 -0.75
C CYS A 167 17.48 -0.71 -2.14
N GLY A 168 17.13 0.03 -3.19
CA GLY A 168 17.41 -0.38 -4.57
C GLY A 168 18.90 -0.45 -4.90
N ARG A 169 19.69 0.49 -4.39
CA ARG A 169 21.15 0.48 -4.54
C ARG A 169 21.77 -0.77 -3.89
N LEU A 170 21.38 -1.10 -2.67
CA LEU A 170 21.85 -2.29 -1.95
C LEU A 170 21.44 -3.59 -2.64
N LEU A 171 20.19 -3.69 -3.13
CA LEU A 171 19.76 -4.86 -3.90
C LEU A 171 20.54 -5.00 -5.21
N GLY A 172 20.88 -3.88 -5.86
CA GLY A 172 21.69 -3.85 -7.07
C GLY A 172 23.09 -4.42 -6.87
N THR A 173 23.74 -4.12 -5.72
CA THR A 173 25.05 -4.69 -5.38
C THR A 173 25.01 -6.22 -5.19
N CYS A 174 23.87 -6.75 -4.78
CA CYS A 174 23.63 -8.19 -4.63
C CYS A 174 23.06 -8.85 -5.91
N GLY A 175 22.89 -8.10 -7.01
CA GLY A 175 22.31 -8.60 -8.25
C GLY A 175 20.83 -8.99 -8.16
N VAL A 176 20.11 -8.51 -7.14
CA VAL A 176 18.67 -8.80 -6.96
C VAL A 176 17.82 -7.91 -7.86
N VAL A 177 17.16 -8.52 -8.82
CA VAL A 177 16.32 -7.82 -9.81
C VAL A 177 14.83 -8.18 -9.72
N ASN A 178 14.50 -9.23 -8.96
CA ASN A 178 13.12 -9.71 -8.80
C ASN A 178 12.31 -8.79 -7.87
N PRO A 179 11.26 -8.10 -8.37
CA PRO A 179 10.47 -7.17 -7.55
C PRO A 179 9.62 -7.86 -6.49
N ALA A 180 9.39 -9.17 -6.59
CA ALA A 180 8.65 -9.91 -5.59
C ALA A 180 9.42 -10.07 -4.26
N VAL A 181 10.74 -9.87 -4.26
CA VAL A 181 11.59 -9.90 -3.05
C VAL A 181 11.33 -8.66 -2.20
N LEU A 182 11.64 -7.49 -2.76
CA LEU A 182 11.32 -6.17 -2.20
C LEU A 182 10.91 -5.25 -3.36
N PRO A 183 9.64 -4.86 -3.47
CA PRO A 183 9.13 -4.07 -4.61
C PRO A 183 9.46 -2.57 -4.46
N TRP A 184 10.73 -2.25 -4.21
CA TRP A 184 11.17 -0.91 -3.89
C TRP A 184 10.88 0.10 -5.02
N ARG A 185 10.94 -0.32 -6.28
CA ARG A 185 10.66 0.58 -7.42
C ARG A 185 9.20 1.01 -7.46
N SER A 186 8.27 0.10 -7.23
CA SER A 186 6.84 0.45 -7.14
C SER A 186 6.59 1.44 -6.01
N TRP A 187 7.21 1.24 -4.83
CA TRP A 187 7.04 2.15 -3.70
C TRP A 187 7.77 3.48 -3.89
N ALA A 188 8.96 3.48 -4.52
CA ALA A 188 9.65 4.70 -4.94
C ALA A 188 8.82 5.50 -5.94
N ALA A 189 8.16 4.84 -6.90
CA ALA A 189 7.27 5.50 -7.84
C ALA A 189 6.08 6.15 -7.15
N LEU A 190 5.45 5.49 -6.18
CA LEU A 190 4.36 6.08 -5.39
C LEU A 190 4.84 7.29 -4.58
N ALA A 191 6.01 7.20 -3.94
CA ALA A 191 6.60 8.33 -3.21
C ALA A 191 6.94 9.51 -4.14
N ALA A 192 7.46 9.23 -5.34
CA ALA A 192 7.76 10.24 -6.35
C ALA A 192 6.48 10.93 -6.89
N VAL A 193 5.38 10.17 -7.06
CA VAL A 193 4.06 10.76 -7.41
C VAL A 193 3.62 11.75 -6.34
N ASP A 194 3.73 11.40 -5.06
CA ASP A 194 3.36 12.27 -3.94
C ASP A 194 4.24 13.56 -3.90
N GLN A 195 5.48 13.51 -4.45
CA GLN A 195 6.37 14.67 -4.61
C GLN A 195 6.12 15.46 -5.91
N GLY A 196 5.27 14.98 -6.81
CA GLY A 196 5.06 15.55 -8.12
C GLY A 196 6.16 15.23 -9.15
N ASP A 197 7.15 14.41 -8.82
CA ASP A 197 8.18 13.94 -9.77
C ASP A 197 7.66 12.77 -10.60
N LEU A 198 6.83 13.10 -11.58
CA LEU A 198 6.23 12.12 -12.48
C LEU A 198 7.25 11.48 -13.43
N VAL A 199 8.41 12.10 -13.65
CA VAL A 199 9.47 11.54 -14.50
C VAL A 199 10.11 10.36 -13.80
N LEU A 200 10.58 10.54 -12.57
CA LEU A 200 11.14 9.47 -11.75
C LEU A 200 10.11 8.37 -11.48
N ALA A 201 8.87 8.77 -11.18
CA ALA A 201 7.79 7.82 -10.96
C ALA A 201 7.59 6.88 -12.15
N ARG A 202 7.55 7.40 -13.37
CA ARG A 202 7.41 6.58 -14.60
C ARG A 202 8.61 5.67 -14.80
N ILE A 203 9.83 6.18 -14.65
CA ILE A 203 11.05 5.37 -14.80
C ILE A 203 11.03 4.17 -13.84
N CYS A 204 10.69 4.39 -12.57
CA CYS A 204 10.61 3.34 -11.57
C CYS A 204 9.49 2.35 -11.88
N ALA A 205 8.28 2.84 -12.16
CA ALA A 205 7.12 2.00 -12.42
C ALA A 205 7.27 1.14 -13.68
N ASP A 206 7.78 1.70 -14.78
CA ASP A 206 7.95 0.97 -16.05
C ASP A 206 9.00 -0.14 -15.91
N LYS A 207 10.13 0.14 -15.25
CA LYS A 207 11.15 -0.89 -14.97
C LYS A 207 10.59 -2.01 -14.06
N ASP A 208 9.80 -1.66 -13.07
CA ASP A 208 9.22 -2.64 -12.16
C ASP A 208 8.17 -3.50 -12.85
N LEU A 209 7.30 -2.91 -13.68
CA LEU A 209 6.28 -3.63 -14.42
C LEU A 209 6.86 -4.67 -15.39
N VAL A 210 7.94 -4.31 -16.08
CA VAL A 210 8.66 -5.25 -16.96
C VAL A 210 9.21 -6.43 -16.15
N ALA A 211 9.85 -6.16 -15.01
CA ALA A 211 10.42 -7.20 -14.16
C ALA A 211 9.32 -8.05 -13.50
N ALA A 212 8.22 -7.44 -13.05
CA ALA A 212 7.09 -8.12 -12.43
C ALA A 212 6.39 -9.07 -13.40
N ARG A 213 6.15 -8.62 -14.65
CA ARG A 213 5.57 -9.46 -15.70
C ARG A 213 6.48 -10.63 -16.09
N ARG A 214 7.80 -10.40 -16.11
CA ARG A 214 8.77 -11.46 -16.36
C ARG A 214 8.76 -12.54 -15.28
N TRP A 215 8.61 -12.14 -14.01
CA TRP A 215 8.49 -13.06 -12.89
C TRP A 215 7.13 -13.74 -12.86
N GLY A 216 6.05 -13.00 -13.08
CA GLY A 216 4.68 -13.52 -13.20
C GLY A 216 3.94 -13.71 -11.87
N ALA A 217 4.43 -13.19 -10.76
CA ALA A 217 3.70 -13.23 -9.48
C ALA A 217 2.60 -12.16 -9.45
N PRO A 218 1.34 -12.52 -9.14
CA PRO A 218 0.20 -11.59 -9.18
C PRO A 218 0.42 -10.32 -8.36
N ARG A 219 0.86 -10.45 -7.11
CA ARG A 219 1.10 -9.30 -6.22
C ARG A 219 2.15 -8.34 -6.78
N ALA A 220 3.24 -8.84 -7.35
CA ALA A 220 4.28 -8.00 -7.95
C ALA A 220 3.74 -7.23 -9.16
N ILE A 221 2.95 -7.90 -10.03
CA ILE A 221 2.30 -7.26 -11.18
C ILE A 221 1.31 -6.20 -10.70
N GLY A 222 0.47 -6.51 -9.72
CA GLY A 222 -0.52 -5.57 -9.18
C GLY A 222 0.09 -4.31 -8.58
N LEU A 223 1.20 -4.44 -7.81
CA LEU A 223 1.94 -3.28 -7.28
C LEU A 223 2.52 -2.41 -8.38
N ALA A 224 3.14 -3.02 -9.39
CA ALA A 224 3.73 -2.31 -10.51
C ALA A 224 2.66 -1.62 -11.39
N LEU A 225 1.49 -2.24 -11.59
CA LEU A 225 0.34 -1.62 -12.27
C LEU A 225 -0.21 -0.42 -11.49
N HIS A 226 -0.35 -0.55 -10.16
CA HIS A 226 -0.77 0.54 -9.29
C HIS A 226 0.16 1.75 -9.42
N ALA A 227 1.47 1.52 -9.28
CA ALA A 227 2.48 2.57 -9.45
C ALA A 227 2.43 3.20 -10.85
N SER A 228 2.32 2.37 -11.90
CA SER A 228 2.22 2.82 -13.29
C SER A 228 0.99 3.67 -13.55
N ALA A 229 -0.16 3.31 -12.96
CA ALA A 229 -1.40 4.05 -13.12
C ALA A 229 -1.28 5.48 -12.55
N LEU A 230 -0.72 5.61 -11.35
CA LEU A 230 -0.56 6.93 -10.70
C LEU A 230 0.53 7.76 -11.38
N ALA A 231 1.66 7.15 -11.77
CA ALA A 231 2.74 7.83 -12.48
C ALA A 231 2.31 8.41 -13.84
N ARG A 232 1.24 7.89 -14.44
CA ARG A 232 0.64 8.39 -15.69
C ARG A 232 -0.49 9.40 -15.48
N GLY A 233 -0.63 9.95 -14.28
CA GLY A 233 -1.65 10.96 -13.96
C GLY A 233 -3.02 10.36 -13.60
N GLY A 234 -3.05 9.10 -13.21
CA GLY A 234 -4.24 8.39 -12.77
C GLY A 234 -4.99 7.70 -13.92
N ASP A 235 -4.66 6.45 -14.17
CA ASP A 235 -5.37 5.58 -15.11
C ASP A 235 -6.28 4.64 -14.31
N ASP A 236 -7.59 4.85 -14.37
CA ASP A 236 -8.56 4.06 -13.60
C ASP A 236 -8.67 2.62 -14.09
N VAL A 237 -8.43 2.35 -15.36
CA VAL A 237 -8.42 0.98 -15.92
C VAL A 237 -7.24 0.19 -15.35
N LEU A 238 -6.05 0.78 -15.35
CA LEU A 238 -4.87 0.16 -14.75
C LEU A 238 -5.02 -0.02 -13.23
N LEU A 239 -5.70 0.91 -12.53
CA LEU A 239 -5.98 0.75 -11.09
C LEU A 239 -6.95 -0.39 -10.81
N GLU A 240 -7.99 -0.57 -11.62
CA GLU A 240 -8.91 -1.72 -11.51
C GLU A 240 -8.17 -3.05 -11.76
N GLU A 241 -7.30 -3.09 -12.78
CA GLU A 241 -6.44 -4.25 -13.06
C GLU A 241 -5.51 -4.53 -11.89
N ALA A 242 -4.83 -3.51 -11.35
CA ALA A 242 -3.97 -3.62 -10.17
C ALA A 242 -4.72 -4.23 -8.97
N ILE A 243 -5.93 -3.73 -8.69
CA ILE A 243 -6.78 -4.24 -7.60
C ILE A 243 -7.12 -5.72 -7.80
N THR A 244 -7.35 -6.12 -9.04
CA THR A 244 -7.66 -7.53 -9.38
C THR A 244 -6.46 -8.43 -9.08
N PHE A 245 -5.24 -8.04 -9.50
CA PHE A 245 -4.02 -8.78 -9.20
C PHE A 245 -3.65 -8.78 -7.72
N LEU A 246 -3.87 -7.66 -7.01
CA LEU A 246 -3.56 -7.55 -5.56
C LEU A 246 -4.54 -8.32 -4.68
N GLY A 247 -5.76 -8.56 -5.14
CA GLY A 247 -6.75 -9.37 -4.44
C GLY A 247 -7.15 -8.80 -3.07
N ARG A 248 -6.79 -9.50 -1.98
CA ARG A 248 -7.16 -9.16 -0.59
C ARG A 248 -5.99 -8.67 0.26
N THR A 249 -4.92 -8.23 -0.35
CA THR A 249 -3.73 -7.70 0.35
C THR A 249 -3.95 -6.27 0.87
N SER A 250 -3.08 -5.81 1.77
CA SER A 250 -3.11 -4.42 2.23
C SER A 250 -2.88 -3.42 1.10
N GLU A 251 -2.08 -3.77 0.12
CA GLU A 251 -1.82 -2.96 -1.06
C GLU A 251 -3.08 -2.78 -1.95
N ALA A 252 -3.95 -3.77 -1.99
CA ALA A 252 -5.23 -3.64 -2.69
C ALA A 252 -6.14 -2.57 -2.06
N PHE A 253 -6.10 -2.41 -0.74
CA PHE A 253 -6.83 -1.34 -0.07
C PHE A 253 -6.25 0.03 -0.41
N ARG A 254 -4.92 0.18 -0.50
CA ARG A 254 -4.29 1.41 -0.95
C ARG A 254 -4.70 1.74 -2.40
N ALA A 255 -4.59 0.80 -3.32
CA ALA A 255 -5.00 0.99 -4.71
C ALA A 255 -6.48 1.37 -4.84
N ARG A 256 -7.37 0.75 -4.03
CA ARG A 256 -8.81 1.13 -3.97
C ARG A 256 -9.03 2.53 -3.43
N HIS A 257 -8.24 2.96 -2.45
CA HIS A 257 -8.31 4.31 -1.92
C HIS A 257 -7.92 5.34 -2.98
N ASP A 258 -6.81 5.12 -3.67
CA ASP A 258 -6.30 6.01 -4.70
C ASP A 258 -7.27 6.07 -5.89
N LEU A 259 -7.84 4.93 -6.30
CA LEU A 259 -8.88 4.89 -7.31
C LEU A 259 -10.14 5.65 -6.89
N ALA A 260 -10.59 5.49 -5.63
CA ALA A 260 -11.75 6.21 -5.13
C ALA A 260 -11.53 7.73 -5.13
N GLN A 261 -10.32 8.18 -4.78
CA GLN A 261 -9.96 9.60 -4.85
C GLN A 261 -9.95 10.11 -6.30
N LEU A 262 -9.36 9.37 -7.22
CA LEU A 262 -9.32 9.70 -8.64
C LEU A 262 -10.73 9.82 -9.23
N LEU A 263 -11.59 8.83 -8.97
CA LEU A 263 -12.98 8.83 -9.45
C LEU A 263 -13.78 9.98 -8.87
N LEU A 264 -13.56 10.31 -7.58
CA LEU A 264 -14.20 11.46 -6.95
C LEU A 264 -13.76 12.78 -7.58
N ALA A 265 -12.47 12.93 -7.90
CA ALA A 265 -11.94 14.12 -8.59
C ALA A 265 -12.54 14.27 -10.00
N ARG A 266 -12.86 13.16 -10.67
CA ARG A 266 -13.54 13.14 -11.98
C ARG A 266 -15.07 13.29 -11.89
N GLY A 267 -15.65 13.37 -10.70
CA GLY A 267 -17.10 13.43 -10.48
C GLY A 267 -17.84 12.10 -10.62
N GLU A 268 -17.14 10.98 -10.71
CA GLU A 268 -17.71 9.63 -10.81
C GLU A 268 -18.09 9.07 -9.44
N VAL A 269 -19.02 9.75 -8.80
CA VAL A 269 -19.40 9.59 -7.38
C VAL A 269 -19.81 8.15 -7.03
N GLU A 270 -20.62 7.49 -7.87
CA GLU A 270 -21.09 6.13 -7.57
C GLU A 270 -19.99 5.06 -7.68
N ARG A 271 -19.09 5.22 -8.64
CA ARG A 271 -17.90 4.34 -8.72
C ARG A 271 -16.99 4.56 -7.50
N ALA A 272 -16.70 5.80 -7.14
CA ALA A 272 -15.91 6.15 -5.95
C ALA A 272 -16.55 5.58 -4.67
N ARG A 273 -17.88 5.66 -4.52
CA ARG A 273 -18.63 5.14 -3.37
C ARG A 273 -18.49 3.61 -3.23
N ARG A 274 -18.47 2.87 -4.34
CA ARG A 274 -18.27 1.41 -4.32
C ARG A 274 -16.90 1.06 -3.72
N HIS A 275 -15.83 1.72 -4.15
CA HIS A 275 -14.48 1.49 -3.62
C HIS A 275 -14.36 1.93 -2.16
N ALA A 276 -14.92 3.08 -1.76
CA ALA A 276 -14.94 3.55 -0.37
C ALA A 276 -15.63 2.55 0.58
N ARG A 277 -16.71 1.89 0.15
CA ARG A 277 -17.36 0.83 0.94
C ARG A 277 -16.45 -0.36 1.22
N HIS A 278 -15.64 -0.78 0.24
CA HIS A 278 -14.70 -1.87 0.42
C HIS A 278 -13.58 -1.54 1.43
N LEU A 279 -13.16 -0.28 1.53
CA LEU A 279 -12.15 0.14 2.50
C LEU A 279 -12.59 -0.09 3.95
N ARG A 280 -13.90 -0.01 4.24
CA ARG A 280 -14.45 -0.26 5.58
C ARG A 280 -14.32 -1.70 6.06
N SER A 281 -14.10 -2.65 5.16
CA SER A 281 -13.86 -4.05 5.54
C SER A 281 -12.50 -4.27 6.20
N CYS A 282 -11.60 -3.28 6.15
CA CYS A 282 -10.29 -3.31 6.76
C CYS A 282 -10.17 -2.22 7.84
N PRO A 283 -9.95 -2.60 9.11
CA PRO A 283 -9.93 -1.64 10.24
C PRO A 283 -8.94 -0.49 10.07
N GLN A 284 -7.79 -0.74 9.44
CA GLN A 284 -6.75 0.28 9.21
C GLN A 284 -7.21 1.38 8.24
N TRP A 285 -8.13 1.06 7.33
CA TRP A 285 -8.64 1.95 6.31
C TRP A 285 -9.95 2.63 6.66
N THR A 286 -10.50 2.37 7.86
CA THR A 286 -11.80 2.93 8.30
C THR A 286 -11.80 4.46 8.29
N ARG A 287 -10.74 5.10 8.81
CA ARG A 287 -10.63 6.57 8.81
C ARG A 287 -10.59 7.14 7.38
N ALA A 288 -9.84 6.53 6.49
CA ALA A 288 -9.76 6.94 5.08
C ALA A 288 -11.12 6.74 4.37
N ALA A 289 -11.80 5.63 4.64
CA ALA A 289 -13.15 5.35 4.13
C ALA A 289 -14.17 6.38 4.62
N ASP A 290 -14.11 6.79 5.89
CA ASP A 290 -15.00 7.79 6.47
C ASP A 290 -14.74 9.19 5.90
N ALA A 291 -13.46 9.55 5.72
CA ALA A 291 -13.07 10.79 5.05
C ALA A 291 -13.58 10.86 3.60
N LEU A 292 -13.39 9.78 2.83
CA LEU A 292 -13.93 9.66 1.47
C LEU A 292 -15.45 9.73 1.46
N THR A 293 -16.14 9.03 2.35
CA THR A 293 -17.60 9.04 2.45
C THR A 293 -18.12 10.44 2.76
N SER A 294 -17.46 11.18 3.66
CA SER A 294 -17.81 12.56 3.98
C SER A 294 -17.60 13.51 2.78
N ARG A 295 -16.57 13.29 1.98
CA ARG A 295 -16.35 14.04 0.71
C ARG A 295 -17.42 13.70 -0.32
N LEU A 296 -17.77 12.42 -0.48
CA LEU A 296 -18.82 11.95 -1.38
C LEU A 296 -20.17 12.55 -1.02
N SER A 297 -20.55 12.58 0.26
CA SER A 297 -21.81 13.17 0.71
C SER A 297 -21.88 14.69 0.46
N ARG A 298 -20.75 15.39 0.56
CA ARG A 298 -20.67 16.81 0.20
C ARG A 298 -20.86 17.03 -1.29
N ASN A 299 -20.25 16.20 -2.12
CA ASN A 299 -20.38 16.28 -3.59
C ASN A 299 -21.80 15.99 -4.04
N ASP A 300 -22.50 15.03 -3.40
CA ASP A 300 -23.94 14.78 -3.64
C ASP A 300 -24.79 16.02 -3.30
N GLY A 301 -24.49 16.66 -2.17
CA GLY A 301 -25.18 17.88 -1.75
C GLY A 301 -25.01 19.01 -2.77
N GLU A 302 -23.82 19.21 -3.32
CA GLU A 302 -23.55 20.20 -4.35
C GLU A 302 -24.21 19.87 -5.69
N SER A 303 -24.19 18.61 -6.10
CA SER A 303 -24.82 18.12 -7.32
C SER A 303 -26.35 18.20 -7.26
N ALA A 304 -26.92 18.06 -6.06
CA ALA A 304 -28.34 18.18 -5.82
C ALA A 304 -28.87 19.62 -5.85
N LEU A 305 -27.99 20.63 -5.89
CA LEU A 305 -28.39 22.03 -5.99
C LEU A 305 -28.80 22.39 -7.42
N SER A 306 -29.97 23.03 -7.58
CA SER A 306 -30.34 23.67 -8.84
C SER A 306 -29.33 24.79 -9.16
N ALA A 307 -29.23 25.21 -10.43
CA ALA A 307 -28.36 26.30 -10.85
C ALA A 307 -28.56 27.58 -10.01
N ARG A 308 -29.81 27.86 -9.64
CA ARG A 308 -30.18 29.00 -8.80
C ARG A 308 -29.73 28.82 -7.34
N GLU A 309 -29.93 27.64 -6.77
CA GLU A 309 -29.49 27.31 -5.43
C GLU A 309 -27.95 27.36 -5.33
N ARG A 310 -27.24 26.87 -6.35
CA ARG A 310 -25.77 26.92 -6.44
C ARG A 310 -25.28 28.36 -6.48
N ARG A 311 -25.89 29.24 -7.28
CA ARG A 311 -25.52 30.64 -7.36
C ARG A 311 -25.67 31.35 -6.00
N ILE A 312 -26.81 31.12 -5.31
CA ILE A 312 -27.08 31.66 -3.97
C ILE A 312 -26.07 31.12 -2.95
N ALA A 313 -25.74 29.82 -3.01
CA ALA A 313 -24.77 29.18 -2.12
C ALA A 313 -23.37 29.78 -2.28
N LEU A 314 -22.92 30.04 -3.52
CA LEU A 314 -21.62 30.65 -3.80
C LEU A 314 -21.53 32.08 -3.27
N LEU A 315 -22.56 32.91 -3.43
CA LEU A 315 -22.61 34.27 -2.91
C LEU A 315 -22.62 34.28 -1.37
N ALA A 316 -23.40 33.39 -0.76
CA ALA A 316 -23.45 33.24 0.69
C ALA A 316 -22.09 32.77 1.28
N ARG A 317 -21.39 31.88 0.57
CA ARG A 317 -20.02 31.47 0.89
C ARG A 317 -19.03 32.61 0.81
N ALA A 318 -19.13 33.45 -0.23
CA ALA A 318 -18.32 34.64 -0.41
C ALA A 318 -18.56 35.74 0.65
N GLY A 319 -19.46 35.49 1.60
CA GLY A 319 -19.73 36.38 2.72
C GLY A 319 -20.83 37.40 2.46
N ARG A 320 -21.47 37.39 1.29
CA ARG A 320 -22.57 38.29 0.97
C ARG A 320 -23.75 38.11 1.93
N SER A 321 -24.32 39.18 2.43
CA SER A 321 -25.54 39.13 3.25
C SER A 321 -26.76 38.73 2.42
N ASN A 322 -27.83 38.26 3.06
CA ASN A 322 -29.07 37.89 2.34
C ASN A 322 -29.65 39.06 1.55
N ARG A 323 -29.49 40.29 2.02
CA ARG A 323 -29.92 41.54 1.32
C ARG A 323 -29.09 41.80 0.07
N GLU A 324 -27.78 41.65 0.14
CA GLU A 324 -26.89 41.79 -1.02
C GLU A 324 -27.17 40.72 -2.08
N ILE A 325 -27.38 39.44 -1.66
CA ILE A 325 -27.74 38.35 -2.56
C ILE A 325 -29.08 38.61 -3.23
N ALA A 326 -30.06 39.12 -2.46
CA ALA A 326 -31.37 39.47 -2.98
C ALA A 326 -31.27 40.58 -4.04
N ALA A 327 -30.49 41.64 -3.75
CA ALA A 327 -30.27 42.73 -4.69
C ALA A 327 -29.55 42.27 -5.97
N GLU A 328 -28.47 41.47 -5.83
CA GLU A 328 -27.64 40.96 -6.96
C GLU A 328 -28.45 40.04 -7.90
N LEU A 329 -29.34 39.24 -7.35
CA LEU A 329 -30.09 38.24 -8.12
C LEU A 329 -31.53 38.68 -8.49
N GLY A 330 -31.94 39.91 -8.14
CA GLY A 330 -33.29 40.38 -8.37
C GLY A 330 -34.37 39.60 -7.62
N LEU A 331 -34.07 39.19 -6.38
CA LEU A 331 -34.93 38.36 -5.54
C LEU A 331 -35.41 39.13 -4.32
N THR A 332 -36.46 38.60 -3.66
CA THR A 332 -36.83 39.06 -2.33
C THR A 332 -35.97 38.43 -1.26
N LEU A 333 -35.81 39.12 -0.13
CA LEU A 333 -35.06 38.57 1.02
C LEU A 333 -35.59 37.21 1.45
N ARG A 334 -36.92 37.07 1.50
CA ARG A 334 -37.62 35.82 1.87
C ARG A 334 -37.29 34.68 0.87
N THR A 335 -37.17 34.99 -0.41
CA THR A 335 -36.80 34.01 -1.43
C THR A 335 -35.36 33.51 -1.24
N VAL A 336 -34.46 34.39 -0.91
CA VAL A 336 -33.05 34.01 -0.61
C VAL A 336 -32.98 33.14 0.63
N GLU A 337 -33.68 33.49 1.71
CA GLU A 337 -33.74 32.68 2.94
C GLU A 337 -34.35 31.28 2.68
N PHE A 338 -35.39 31.22 1.91
CA PHE A 338 -35.97 29.93 1.50
C PHE A 338 -34.98 29.05 0.73
N HIS A 339 -34.30 29.63 -0.26
CA HIS A 339 -33.29 28.89 -1.01
C HIS A 339 -32.09 28.48 -0.13
N LEU A 340 -31.61 29.35 0.76
CA LEU A 340 -30.52 28.99 1.68
C LEU A 340 -30.90 27.86 2.62
N THR A 341 -32.12 27.86 3.15
CA THR A 341 -32.61 26.74 3.96
C THR A 341 -32.60 25.42 3.20
N ARG A 342 -33.03 25.43 1.92
CA ARG A 342 -32.97 24.26 1.04
C ARG A 342 -31.53 23.86 0.74
N VAL A 343 -30.64 24.81 0.47
CA VAL A 343 -29.21 24.56 0.28
C VAL A 343 -28.61 23.90 1.51
N TYR A 344 -28.84 24.44 2.70
CA TYR A 344 -28.32 23.86 3.95
C TYR A 344 -28.79 22.43 4.17
N ARG A 345 -30.09 22.17 3.93
CA ARG A 345 -30.64 20.82 4.03
C ARG A 345 -30.04 19.86 3.00
N LYS A 346 -29.93 20.27 1.71
CA LYS A 346 -29.39 19.45 0.63
C LYS A 346 -27.89 19.14 0.84
N MET A 347 -27.14 20.10 1.37
CA MET A 347 -25.71 19.96 1.64
C MET A 347 -25.42 19.37 3.02
N GLY A 348 -26.41 19.10 3.86
CA GLY A 348 -26.23 18.54 5.20
C GLY A 348 -25.42 19.46 6.12
N VAL A 349 -25.52 20.81 5.96
CA VAL A 349 -24.72 21.76 6.76
C VAL A 349 -25.59 22.62 7.67
N ALA A 350 -25.06 22.98 8.84
CA ALA A 350 -25.72 23.86 9.79
C ALA A 350 -25.38 25.33 9.47
N GLY A 351 -26.18 25.94 8.58
CA GLY A 351 -26.12 27.36 8.28
C GLY A 351 -24.87 27.84 7.53
N ARG A 352 -24.63 29.16 7.51
CA ARG A 352 -23.51 29.79 6.79
C ARG A 352 -22.12 29.36 7.21
N PRO A 353 -21.81 29.14 8.51
CA PRO A 353 -20.51 28.64 8.91
C PRO A 353 -20.20 27.25 8.34
N GLY A 354 -21.22 26.38 8.29
CA GLY A 354 -21.12 25.07 7.67
C GLY A 354 -20.92 25.15 6.17
N LEU A 355 -21.61 26.06 5.48
CA LEU A 355 -21.47 26.29 4.04
C LEU A 355 -20.05 26.78 3.66
N ARG A 356 -19.46 27.67 4.46
CA ARG A 356 -18.09 28.15 4.23
C ARG A 356 -17.06 27.03 4.31
N ARG A 357 -17.23 26.07 5.23
CA ARG A 357 -16.35 24.90 5.38
C ARG A 357 -16.55 23.83 4.32
N ALA A 358 -17.78 23.69 3.81
CA ALA A 358 -18.13 22.66 2.83
C ALA A 358 -17.53 22.92 1.44
N PHE A 359 -17.33 24.19 1.07
CA PHE A 359 -16.77 24.58 -0.22
C PHE A 359 -15.28 24.99 -0.10
N VAL A 360 -14.41 24.23 0.49
CA VAL A 360 -12.96 24.48 0.39
C VAL A 360 -12.52 24.10 -1.01
N PRO A 361 -11.93 25.01 -1.81
CA PRO A 361 -11.31 24.61 -3.07
C PRO A 361 -10.18 23.64 -2.74
N THR A 362 -10.21 22.47 -3.34
CA THR A 362 -9.01 21.67 -3.47
C THR A 362 -8.04 22.46 -4.34
N ALA A 363 -6.98 23.00 -3.72
CA ALA A 363 -5.83 23.55 -4.43
C ALA A 363 -5.10 22.41 -5.15
#